data_11c17d06c744edeb511ef5a619c94f11
#
_entry.id   11c17d06c744edeb511ef5a619c94f11
#
_cell.length_a   1.000
_cell.length_b   1.000
_cell.length_c   1.000
_cell.angle_alpha   90.00
_cell.angle_beta   90.00
_cell.angle_gamma   90.00
#
_symmetry.space_group_name_H-M   'P 1'
#
loop_
_entity.id
_entity.type
_entity.pdbx_description
1 polymer ?
#
loop_
_entity_poly.entity_id
_entity_poly.type
_entity_poly.pdbx_seq_one_letter_code
_entity_poly.pdbx_strand_id
1 'polypeptide(L)'
;MKNYSLIKKVFERDIHKNVISINECENQILNINNVFKIETEDKPFIFKMYRSVGYPEDGKMVFVSQKLLEHNIPHANICVYNRNDDDFPNGYIIEECLPGITADGLELTEKETCSIYKKLAVLTSEIHKIKFTQYGFIINGLPDCANFTEHIENNFIYSNNKMQSFYTDDELNTIKRILVQKLKPCDNIQPCLCHIDIQLKNILVDGDNITLIDWDDARSFPAIVDIARLTLLIELEADDIEKAEIYKEAFISNYKYDDELKIYYELEPALHVWHGLVILNFFNGSKPQFNKTKAIIDEKLKLL
;
A
#
# COMPACT_ATOMS: atom_id res chain seq x y z
N MET A 1 5.94 15.28 21.12
CA MET A 1 4.72 15.99 21.56
C MET A 1 4.04 16.50 20.30
N LYS A 2 2.78 16.15 20.05
CA LYS A 2 2.04 16.60 18.85
C LYS A 2 1.76 18.08 19.01
N ASN A 3 2.35 18.89 18.13
CA ASN A 3 2.25 20.35 18.24
C ASN A 3 1.12 20.87 17.34
N TYR A 4 -0.13 20.79 17.81
CA TYR A 4 -1.30 21.27 17.08
C TYR A 4 -1.20 22.75 16.67
N SER A 5 -0.53 23.59 17.48
CA SER A 5 -0.33 25.00 17.14
C SER A 5 0.59 25.16 15.93
N LEU A 6 1.56 24.27 15.78
CA LEU A 6 2.47 24.25 14.63
C LEU A 6 1.77 23.77 13.36
N ILE A 7 0.96 22.69 13.48
CA ILE A 7 0.14 22.21 12.36
C ILE A 7 -0.79 23.33 11.88
N LYS A 8 -1.46 24.01 12.80
CA LYS A 8 -2.34 25.15 12.48
C LYS A 8 -1.55 26.23 11.73
N LYS A 9 -0.42 26.67 12.27
CA LYS A 9 0.42 27.73 11.68
C LYS A 9 0.80 27.39 10.25
N VAL A 10 1.30 26.18 10.01
CA VAL A 10 1.78 25.74 8.69
C VAL A 10 0.60 25.57 7.73
N PHE A 11 -0.49 24.97 8.17
CA PHE A 11 -1.69 24.82 7.34
C PHE A 11 -2.25 26.18 6.90
N GLU A 12 -2.41 27.14 7.83
CA GLU A 12 -2.92 28.49 7.51
C GLU A 12 -1.96 29.27 6.59
N ARG A 13 -0.64 29.06 6.73
CA ARG A 13 0.39 29.63 5.83
C ARG A 13 0.21 29.14 4.40
N ASP A 14 0.01 27.83 4.21
CA ASP A 14 0.12 27.19 2.89
C ASP A 14 -1.25 27.11 2.17
N ILE A 15 -2.33 26.92 2.91
CA ILE A 15 -3.69 26.79 2.33
C ILE A 15 -4.44 28.14 2.33
N HIS A 16 -3.96 29.11 3.11
CA HIS A 16 -4.61 30.43 3.25
C HIS A 16 -6.06 30.36 3.73
N LYS A 17 -6.37 29.41 4.63
CA LYS A 17 -7.68 29.21 5.26
C LYS A 17 -7.53 29.09 6.76
N ASN A 18 -8.51 29.65 7.51
CA ASN A 18 -8.56 29.56 8.96
C ASN A 18 -8.92 28.14 9.40
N VAL A 19 -8.17 27.62 10.38
CA VAL A 19 -8.43 26.32 11.00
C VAL A 19 -9.49 26.48 12.09
N ILE A 20 -10.60 25.73 11.96
CA ILE A 20 -11.64 25.62 12.98
C ILE A 20 -11.26 24.56 14.02
N SER A 21 -10.90 23.36 13.57
CA SER A 21 -10.46 22.27 14.45
C SER A 21 -9.43 21.39 13.77
N ILE A 22 -8.62 20.70 14.60
CA ILE A 22 -7.65 19.68 14.17
C ILE A 22 -7.95 18.43 14.97
N ASN A 23 -8.30 17.36 14.26
CA ASN A 23 -8.58 16.06 14.84
C ASN A 23 -7.59 15.04 14.31
N GLU A 24 -6.98 14.27 15.20
CA GLU A 24 -6.14 13.15 14.78
C GLU A 24 -7.02 12.05 14.23
N CYS A 25 -6.65 11.52 13.05
CA CYS A 25 -7.32 10.34 12.51
C CYS A 25 -6.98 9.13 13.38
N GLU A 26 -8.00 8.50 13.96
CA GLU A 26 -7.87 7.32 14.80
C GLU A 26 -7.42 6.11 13.95
N ASN A 27 -6.90 5.05 14.61
CA ASN A 27 -6.30 3.83 14.04
C ASN A 27 -4.81 3.92 13.68
N GLN A 28 -4.06 4.78 14.34
CA GLN A 28 -2.62 4.96 14.10
C GLN A 28 -1.70 3.91 14.74
N ILE A 29 -2.21 2.78 15.23
CA ILE A 29 -1.39 1.76 15.91
C ILE A 29 -0.29 1.20 14.99
N LEU A 30 -0.51 1.25 13.67
CA LEU A 30 0.43 0.78 12.65
C LEU A 30 0.80 1.86 11.63
N ASN A 31 0.36 3.10 11.80
CA ASN A 31 0.66 4.15 10.83
C ASN A 31 2.10 4.63 10.97
N ILE A 32 2.82 4.60 9.86
CA ILE A 32 4.18 5.14 9.73
C ILE A 32 4.15 6.67 9.88
N ASN A 33 3.04 7.33 9.51
CA ASN A 33 2.87 8.78 9.50
C ASN A 33 1.86 9.27 10.54
N ASN A 34 1.90 10.56 10.89
CA ASN A 34 0.85 11.20 11.68
C ASN A 34 -0.16 11.86 10.74
N VAL A 35 -1.42 11.50 10.86
CA VAL A 35 -2.49 11.98 9.99
C VAL A 35 -3.53 12.76 10.80
N PHE A 36 -3.90 13.95 10.32
CA PHE A 36 -4.84 14.85 10.96
C PHE A 36 -5.90 15.30 9.96
N LYS A 37 -7.15 15.27 10.38
CA LYS A 37 -8.25 15.95 9.70
C LYS A 37 -8.35 17.38 10.20
N ILE A 38 -8.28 18.33 9.27
CA ILE A 38 -8.36 19.77 9.55
C ILE A 38 -9.68 20.30 9.00
N GLU A 39 -10.51 20.82 9.88
CA GLU A 39 -11.77 21.47 9.50
C GLU A 39 -11.53 22.96 9.23
N THR A 40 -12.08 23.46 8.13
CA THR A 40 -12.13 24.88 7.78
C THR A 40 -13.58 25.30 7.54
N GLU A 41 -13.83 26.59 7.28
CA GLU A 41 -15.19 27.10 6.99
C GLU A 41 -15.78 26.49 5.70
N ASP A 42 -14.96 26.14 4.71
CA ASP A 42 -15.43 25.68 3.40
C ASP A 42 -15.48 24.15 3.30
N LYS A 43 -14.37 23.48 3.64
CA LYS A 43 -14.23 22.03 3.49
C LYS A 43 -13.11 21.47 4.37
N PRO A 44 -13.15 20.18 4.71
CA PRO A 44 -12.07 19.55 5.44
C PRO A 44 -10.86 19.22 4.52
N PHE A 45 -9.69 19.07 5.18
CA PHE A 45 -8.44 18.64 4.57
C PHE A 45 -7.80 17.54 5.40
N ILE A 46 -6.92 16.75 4.76
CA ILE A 46 -6.03 15.80 5.44
C ILE A 46 -4.63 16.39 5.46
N PHE A 47 -4.04 16.48 6.64
CA PHE A 47 -2.64 16.87 6.86
C PHE A 47 -1.88 15.64 7.32
N LYS A 48 -0.96 15.11 6.50
CA LYS A 48 -0.13 13.97 6.81
C LYS A 48 1.31 14.42 7.03
N MET A 49 1.85 14.16 8.21
CA MET A 49 3.25 14.44 8.56
C MET A 49 4.06 13.16 8.41
N TYR A 50 5.14 13.22 7.65
CA TYR A 50 6.05 12.10 7.48
C TYR A 50 6.96 11.94 8.70
N ARG A 51 7.14 10.68 9.16
CA ARG A 51 7.99 10.36 10.32
C ARG A 51 9.39 9.91 9.91
N SER A 52 9.55 9.43 8.68
CA SER A 52 10.79 8.86 8.19
C SER A 52 11.41 9.73 7.09
N VAL A 53 12.72 9.91 7.16
CA VAL A 53 13.49 10.56 6.09
C VAL A 53 13.42 9.67 4.84
N GLY A 54 13.17 10.30 3.67
CA GLY A 54 13.16 9.59 2.38
C GLY A 54 11.97 8.66 2.15
N TYR A 55 10.95 8.68 3.02
CA TYR A 55 9.71 7.94 2.81
C TYR A 55 8.48 8.88 2.94
N PRO A 56 7.51 8.82 1.98
CA PRO A 56 7.66 8.18 0.66
C PRO A 56 8.81 8.80 -0.13
N GLU A 57 9.26 8.14 -1.19
CA GLU A 57 10.37 8.61 -2.03
C GLU A 57 10.05 9.98 -2.64
N ASP A 58 11.08 10.78 -2.87
CA ASP A 58 10.94 12.15 -3.36
C ASP A 58 10.20 12.20 -4.69
N GLY A 59 9.27 13.16 -4.80
CA GLY A 59 8.46 13.38 -5.99
C GLY A 59 7.39 12.32 -6.27
N LYS A 60 7.38 11.18 -5.56
CA LYS A 60 6.43 10.07 -5.79
C LYS A 60 4.98 10.53 -5.72
N MET A 61 4.59 11.18 -4.64
CA MET A 61 3.18 11.50 -4.39
C MET A 61 2.59 12.40 -5.47
N VAL A 62 3.33 13.43 -5.87
CA VAL A 62 2.91 14.33 -6.95
C VAL A 62 2.82 13.59 -8.28
N PHE A 63 3.80 12.75 -8.59
CA PHE A 63 3.80 11.97 -9.83
C PHE A 63 2.64 10.96 -9.87
N VAL A 64 2.40 10.21 -8.78
CA VAL A 64 1.30 9.25 -8.70
C VAL A 64 -0.05 9.95 -8.84
N SER A 65 -0.27 11.06 -8.11
CA SER A 65 -1.50 11.85 -8.23
C SER A 65 -1.74 12.34 -9.66
N GLN A 66 -0.68 12.82 -10.34
CA GLN A 66 -0.78 13.21 -11.74
C GLN A 66 -1.18 12.03 -12.64
N LYS A 67 -0.57 10.85 -12.44
CA LYS A 67 -0.91 9.65 -13.23
C LYS A 67 -2.35 9.18 -13.01
N LEU A 68 -2.83 9.23 -11.78
CA LEU A 68 -4.22 8.90 -11.46
C LEU A 68 -5.19 9.89 -12.13
N LEU A 69 -4.86 11.18 -12.10
CA LEU A 69 -5.65 12.21 -12.77
C LEU A 69 -5.70 12.00 -14.30
N GLU A 70 -4.55 11.75 -14.94
CA GLU A 70 -4.43 11.49 -16.39
C GLU A 70 -5.32 10.31 -16.83
N HIS A 71 -5.56 9.33 -15.95
CA HIS A 71 -6.37 8.13 -16.22
C HIS A 71 -7.78 8.19 -15.63
N ASN A 72 -8.20 9.34 -15.10
CA ASN A 72 -9.50 9.54 -14.45
C ASN A 72 -9.75 8.56 -13.29
N ILE A 73 -8.72 8.17 -12.56
CA ILE A 73 -8.84 7.34 -11.36
C ILE A 73 -9.19 8.25 -10.16
N PRO A 74 -10.27 7.95 -9.41
CA PRO A 74 -10.61 8.70 -8.21
C PRO A 74 -9.47 8.66 -7.18
N HIS A 75 -9.05 9.84 -6.70
CA HIS A 75 -8.02 9.99 -5.67
C HIS A 75 -8.15 11.35 -4.97
N ALA A 76 -7.48 11.55 -3.83
CA ALA A 76 -7.41 12.82 -3.15
C ALA A 76 -6.48 13.78 -3.91
N ASN A 77 -6.95 15.01 -4.19
CA ASN A 77 -6.10 16.02 -4.79
C ASN A 77 -5.06 16.52 -3.78
N ILE A 78 -3.80 16.56 -4.20
CA ILE A 78 -2.71 17.14 -3.42
C ILE A 78 -2.78 18.66 -3.52
N CYS A 79 -2.99 19.33 -2.38
CA CYS A 79 -2.98 20.78 -2.28
C CYS A 79 -1.55 21.31 -2.03
N VAL A 80 -0.80 20.63 -1.17
CA VAL A 80 0.59 20.97 -0.83
C VAL A 80 1.39 19.70 -0.65
N TYR A 81 2.59 19.65 -1.21
CA TYR A 81 3.60 18.63 -0.95
C TYR A 81 4.93 19.32 -0.64
N ASN A 82 5.39 19.22 0.59
CA ASN A 82 6.60 19.89 1.04
C ASN A 82 7.54 18.89 1.73
N ARG A 83 8.75 18.75 1.20
CA ARG A 83 9.81 17.86 1.75
C ARG A 83 10.92 18.63 2.46
N ASN A 84 10.90 19.96 2.37
CA ASN A 84 11.92 20.84 2.94
C ASN A 84 11.24 21.95 3.75
N ASP A 85 10.84 21.62 4.98
CA ASP A 85 10.19 22.56 5.89
C ASP A 85 10.91 22.58 7.23
N ASP A 86 11.23 23.77 7.74
CA ASP A 86 11.97 23.94 8.99
C ASP A 86 11.19 23.40 10.21
N ASP A 87 9.86 23.49 10.15
CA ASP A 87 8.96 23.03 11.22
C ASP A 87 8.69 21.53 11.11
N PHE A 88 8.81 20.93 9.90
CA PHE A 88 8.58 19.51 9.61
C PHE A 88 9.72 18.91 8.78
N PRO A 89 10.85 18.55 9.40
CA PRO A 89 12.10 18.19 8.69
C PRO A 89 11.99 16.93 7.81
N ASN A 90 11.00 16.07 8.04
CA ASN A 90 10.72 14.91 7.17
C ASN A 90 9.67 15.23 6.09
N GLY A 91 9.12 16.46 6.12
CA GLY A 91 8.08 16.89 5.20
C GLY A 91 6.66 16.53 5.62
N TYR A 92 5.71 17.03 4.83
CA TYR A 92 4.28 16.79 4.98
C TYR A 92 3.58 16.89 3.63
N ILE A 93 2.36 16.40 3.60
CA ILE A 93 1.42 16.56 2.49
C ILE A 93 0.09 17.07 3.03
N ILE A 94 -0.57 17.96 2.29
CA ILE A 94 -1.94 18.41 2.54
C ILE A 94 -2.77 18.00 1.33
N GLU A 95 -3.80 17.22 1.58
CA GLU A 95 -4.70 16.69 0.57
C GLU A 95 -6.14 17.13 0.86
N GLU A 96 -6.99 17.16 -0.16
CA GLU A 96 -8.43 17.27 0.06
C GLU A 96 -8.93 16.07 0.85
N CYS A 97 -9.77 16.33 1.86
CA CYS A 97 -10.47 15.24 2.55
C CYS A 97 -11.63 14.76 1.68
N LEU A 98 -11.51 13.55 1.16
CA LEU A 98 -12.57 12.93 0.38
C LEU A 98 -13.77 12.57 1.28
N PRO A 99 -15.01 12.55 0.74
CA PRO A 99 -16.17 12.05 1.46
C PRO A 99 -16.09 10.52 1.65
N GLY A 100 -16.84 10.03 2.62
CA GLY A 100 -16.92 8.59 2.91
C GLY A 100 -16.26 8.19 4.22
N ILE A 101 -16.34 6.89 4.50
CA ILE A 101 -15.76 6.23 5.67
C ILE A 101 -14.87 5.10 5.16
N THR A 102 -13.75 4.83 5.80
CA THR A 102 -12.91 3.67 5.45
C THR A 102 -13.67 2.38 5.68
N ALA A 103 -13.47 1.40 4.81
CA ALA A 103 -14.24 0.16 4.83
C ALA A 103 -14.07 -0.63 6.14
N ASP A 104 -12.90 -0.54 6.80
CA ASP A 104 -12.65 -1.10 8.12
C ASP A 104 -13.39 -0.38 9.26
N GLY A 105 -13.81 0.86 9.04
CA GLY A 105 -14.64 1.65 9.96
C GLY A 105 -16.14 1.36 9.85
N LEU A 106 -16.56 0.49 8.93
CA LEU A 106 -17.95 0.11 8.70
C LEU A 106 -18.27 -1.26 9.29
N GLU A 107 -19.47 -1.41 9.85
CA GLU A 107 -20.00 -2.72 10.23
C GLU A 107 -20.55 -3.44 8.99
N LEU A 108 -19.67 -4.10 8.22
CA LEU A 108 -20.01 -4.74 6.95
C LEU A 108 -20.44 -6.19 7.14
N THR A 109 -21.52 -6.57 6.48
CA THR A 109 -21.85 -7.98 6.26
C THR A 109 -20.89 -8.61 5.25
N GLU A 110 -20.77 -9.93 5.23
CA GLU A 110 -19.97 -10.68 4.24
C GLU A 110 -20.34 -10.29 2.81
N LYS A 111 -21.63 -10.14 2.52
CA LYS A 111 -22.12 -9.71 1.19
C LYS A 111 -21.65 -8.31 0.80
N GLU A 112 -21.65 -7.38 1.74
CA GLU A 112 -21.17 -6.01 1.52
C GLU A 112 -19.65 -5.99 1.32
N THR A 113 -18.90 -6.74 2.13
CA THR A 113 -17.46 -6.92 1.96
C THR A 113 -17.12 -7.50 0.58
N CYS A 114 -17.83 -8.55 0.13
CA CYS A 114 -17.67 -9.09 -1.22
C CYS A 114 -18.00 -8.04 -2.30
N SER A 115 -19.01 -7.18 -2.07
CA SER A 115 -19.34 -6.10 -3.01
C SER A 115 -18.20 -5.09 -3.12
N ILE A 116 -17.54 -4.75 -2.01
CA ILE A 116 -16.36 -3.88 -2.00
C ILE A 116 -15.22 -4.53 -2.80
N TYR A 117 -14.89 -5.80 -2.56
CA TYR A 117 -13.82 -6.49 -3.30
C TYR A 117 -14.11 -6.60 -4.80
N LYS A 118 -15.36 -6.78 -5.23
CA LYS A 118 -15.75 -6.74 -6.65
C LYS A 118 -15.50 -5.36 -7.27
N LYS A 119 -15.91 -4.30 -6.59
CA LYS A 119 -15.67 -2.92 -7.06
C LYS A 119 -14.17 -2.61 -7.09
N LEU A 120 -13.44 -3.08 -6.07
CA LEU A 120 -12.00 -2.94 -5.96
C LEU A 120 -11.26 -3.62 -7.13
N ALA A 121 -11.68 -4.82 -7.53
CA ALA A 121 -11.11 -5.53 -8.68
C ALA A 121 -11.24 -4.71 -9.98
N VAL A 122 -12.40 -4.08 -10.19
CA VAL A 122 -12.62 -3.20 -11.33
C VAL A 122 -11.72 -1.97 -11.25
N LEU A 123 -11.66 -1.30 -10.09
CA LEU A 123 -10.82 -0.13 -9.88
C LEU A 123 -9.33 -0.45 -10.06
N THR A 124 -8.85 -1.54 -9.46
CA THR A 124 -7.46 -2.00 -9.59
C THR A 124 -7.13 -2.35 -11.04
N SER A 125 -8.06 -2.95 -11.79
CA SER A 125 -7.86 -3.20 -13.23
C SER A 125 -7.67 -1.89 -14.02
N GLU A 126 -8.37 -0.82 -13.67
CA GLU A 126 -8.19 0.49 -14.32
C GLU A 126 -6.84 1.13 -13.92
N ILE A 127 -6.44 1.02 -12.64
CA ILE A 127 -5.12 1.49 -12.15
C ILE A 127 -3.99 0.77 -12.89
N HIS A 128 -4.08 -0.53 -13.08
CA HIS A 128 -3.06 -1.33 -13.76
C HIS A 128 -2.92 -1.06 -15.27
N LYS A 129 -3.78 -0.20 -15.86
CA LYS A 129 -3.56 0.36 -17.21
C LYS A 129 -2.46 1.42 -17.25
N ILE A 130 -2.09 1.99 -16.11
CA ILE A 130 -1.00 2.95 -16.00
C ILE A 130 0.32 2.19 -16.07
N LYS A 131 0.88 2.06 -17.29
CA LYS A 131 2.05 1.22 -17.57
C LYS A 131 3.35 2.02 -17.49
N PHE A 132 4.41 1.31 -17.10
CA PHE A 132 5.79 1.79 -17.04
C PHE A 132 6.71 0.95 -17.91
N THR A 133 7.97 1.37 -18.03
CA THR A 133 9.04 0.65 -18.75
C THR A 133 10.10 0.07 -17.81
N GLN A 134 10.10 0.49 -16.55
CA GLN A 134 11.04 0.07 -15.52
C GLN A 134 10.28 -0.28 -14.26
N TYR A 135 10.94 -0.98 -13.33
CA TYR A 135 10.36 -1.53 -12.10
C TYR A 135 10.91 -0.81 -10.86
N GLY A 136 10.32 -1.06 -9.71
CA GLY A 136 10.89 -0.66 -8.44
C GLY A 136 10.20 0.53 -7.78
N PHE A 137 10.98 1.23 -6.97
CA PHE A 137 10.55 2.47 -6.30
C PHE A 137 10.39 3.58 -7.32
N ILE A 138 9.35 4.40 -7.15
CA ILE A 138 9.14 5.58 -7.99
C ILE A 138 9.83 6.77 -7.31
N ILE A 139 10.97 7.21 -7.87
CA ILE A 139 11.79 8.31 -7.35
C ILE A 139 11.78 9.44 -8.38
N ASN A 140 11.29 10.60 -8.00
CA ASN A 140 11.14 11.75 -8.91
C ASN A 140 10.43 11.39 -10.24
N GLY A 141 9.42 10.51 -10.16
CA GLY A 141 8.64 10.08 -11.31
C GLY A 141 9.27 8.97 -12.16
N LEU A 142 10.40 8.40 -11.76
CA LEU A 142 11.08 7.34 -12.47
C LEU A 142 11.23 6.10 -11.59
N PRO A 143 10.84 4.89 -12.05
CA PRO A 143 11.17 3.65 -11.39
C PRO A 143 12.69 3.37 -11.46
N ASP A 144 13.25 2.73 -10.41
CA ASP A 144 14.69 2.67 -10.14
C ASP A 144 15.39 1.36 -10.54
N CYS A 145 14.66 0.36 -11.06
CA CYS A 145 15.22 -0.94 -11.42
C CYS A 145 14.89 -1.33 -12.88
N ALA A 146 15.82 -2.00 -13.55
CA ALA A 146 15.61 -2.46 -14.92
C ALA A 146 14.64 -3.65 -15.01
N ASN A 147 14.56 -4.47 -13.95
CA ASN A 147 13.65 -5.61 -13.88
C ASN A 147 13.20 -5.87 -12.44
N PHE A 148 12.18 -6.71 -12.28
CA PHE A 148 11.57 -6.98 -10.97
C PHE A 148 12.51 -7.78 -10.04
N THR A 149 13.27 -8.75 -10.59
CA THR A 149 14.20 -9.54 -9.78
C THR A 149 15.38 -8.71 -9.27
N GLU A 150 15.83 -7.70 -10.02
CA GLU A 150 16.81 -6.72 -9.54
C GLU A 150 16.30 -5.96 -8.32
N HIS A 151 15.03 -5.53 -8.34
CA HIS A 151 14.41 -4.90 -7.18
C HIS A 151 14.43 -5.83 -5.96
N ILE A 152 14.10 -7.12 -6.13
CA ILE A 152 14.16 -8.08 -5.04
C ILE A 152 15.59 -8.25 -4.52
N GLU A 153 16.58 -8.37 -5.41
CA GLU A 153 17.98 -8.53 -5.03
C GLU A 153 18.52 -7.35 -4.22
N ASN A 154 18.19 -6.13 -4.66
CA ASN A 154 18.66 -4.89 -4.04
C ASN A 154 17.92 -4.56 -2.73
N ASN A 155 16.68 -4.98 -2.62
CA ASN A 155 15.77 -4.57 -1.55
C ASN A 155 15.16 -5.76 -0.79
N PHE A 156 15.83 -6.91 -0.78
CA PHE A 156 15.26 -8.15 -0.25
C PHE A 156 14.81 -8.02 1.20
N ILE A 157 15.61 -7.37 2.03
CA ILE A 157 15.30 -7.10 3.43
C ILE A 157 15.88 -5.75 3.80
N TYR A 158 15.03 -4.78 4.13
CA TYR A 158 15.43 -3.42 4.45
C TYR A 158 16.09 -3.26 5.83
N SER A 159 15.96 -4.27 6.72
CA SER A 159 16.50 -4.20 8.08
C SER A 159 16.82 -5.61 8.60
N ASN A 160 18.10 -5.96 8.65
CA ASN A 160 18.55 -7.29 9.02
C ASN A 160 18.20 -7.72 10.46
N ASN A 161 18.14 -6.79 11.41
CA ASN A 161 18.03 -7.14 12.83
C ASN A 161 16.64 -7.65 13.26
N LYS A 162 15.59 -7.32 12.52
CA LYS A 162 14.21 -7.73 12.88
C LYS A 162 13.90 -9.15 12.42
N MET A 163 14.45 -9.56 11.29
CA MET A 163 14.20 -10.88 10.71
C MET A 163 14.96 -12.01 11.42
N GLN A 164 16.06 -11.70 12.09
CA GLN A 164 16.87 -12.69 12.83
C GLN A 164 16.13 -13.39 13.97
N SER A 165 15.00 -12.83 14.43
CA SER A 165 14.10 -13.51 15.38
C SER A 165 13.26 -14.62 14.74
N PHE A 166 13.16 -14.68 13.40
CA PHE A 166 12.33 -15.62 12.65
C PHE A 166 13.13 -16.59 11.81
N TYR A 167 14.23 -16.14 11.23
CA TYR A 167 15.08 -16.89 10.29
C TYR A 167 16.55 -16.57 10.52
N THR A 168 17.42 -17.55 10.34
CA THR A 168 18.87 -17.36 10.29
C THR A 168 19.29 -16.66 8.99
N ASP A 169 20.48 -16.07 8.97
CA ASP A 169 21.00 -15.44 7.75
C ASP A 169 21.16 -16.44 6.59
N ASP A 170 21.51 -17.70 6.87
CA ASP A 170 21.63 -18.76 5.86
C ASP A 170 20.26 -19.13 5.28
N GLU A 171 19.21 -19.21 6.13
CA GLU A 171 17.84 -19.43 5.67
C GLU A 171 17.37 -18.27 4.80
N LEU A 172 17.60 -17.01 5.21
CA LEU A 172 17.23 -15.82 4.45
C LEU A 172 17.95 -15.76 3.10
N ASN A 173 19.24 -16.07 3.05
CA ASN A 173 20.00 -16.16 1.81
C ASN A 173 19.47 -17.28 0.88
N THR A 174 19.05 -18.39 1.45
CA THR A 174 18.43 -19.49 0.70
C THR A 174 17.08 -19.07 0.14
N ILE A 175 16.20 -18.47 0.96
CA ILE A 175 14.91 -17.95 0.52
C ILE A 175 15.09 -16.91 -0.58
N LYS A 176 16.03 -15.97 -0.42
CA LYS A 176 16.35 -14.97 -1.45
C LYS A 176 16.65 -15.60 -2.80
N ARG A 177 17.54 -16.61 -2.83
CA ARG A 177 17.89 -17.30 -4.08
C ARG A 177 16.68 -17.99 -4.71
N ILE A 178 15.84 -18.65 -3.91
CA ILE A 178 14.61 -19.29 -4.37
C ILE A 178 13.68 -18.24 -4.98
N LEU A 179 13.43 -17.12 -4.29
CA LEU A 179 12.53 -16.07 -4.75
C LEU A 179 13.01 -15.43 -6.05
N VAL A 180 14.31 -15.08 -6.16
CA VAL A 180 14.87 -14.51 -7.39
C VAL A 180 14.70 -15.49 -8.57
N GLN A 181 14.94 -16.78 -8.36
CA GLN A 181 14.74 -17.79 -9.39
C GLN A 181 13.27 -17.97 -9.78
N LYS A 182 12.37 -18.10 -8.79
CA LYS A 182 10.95 -18.38 -9.02
C LYS A 182 10.20 -17.18 -9.60
N LEU A 183 10.59 -15.96 -9.22
CA LEU A 183 9.95 -14.72 -9.67
C LEU A 183 10.58 -14.14 -10.96
N LYS A 184 11.55 -14.83 -11.56
CA LYS A 184 12.15 -14.45 -12.85
C LYS A 184 11.12 -14.21 -13.98
N PRO A 185 10.00 -14.96 -14.10
CA PRO A 185 8.96 -14.66 -15.08
C PRO A 185 8.36 -13.26 -14.96
N CYS A 186 8.36 -12.65 -13.76
CA CYS A 186 7.89 -11.27 -13.53
C CYS A 186 8.68 -10.23 -14.35
N ASP A 187 9.94 -10.49 -14.69
CA ASP A 187 10.77 -9.59 -15.49
C ASP A 187 10.26 -9.42 -16.93
N ASN A 188 9.39 -10.32 -17.40
CA ASN A 188 8.80 -10.28 -18.73
C ASN A 188 7.37 -9.69 -18.74
N ILE A 189 6.84 -9.31 -17.59
CA ILE A 189 5.51 -8.70 -17.46
C ILE A 189 5.69 -7.19 -17.39
N GLN A 190 5.08 -6.46 -18.33
CA GLN A 190 5.17 -4.99 -18.32
C GLN A 190 4.69 -4.42 -16.98
N PRO A 191 5.52 -3.63 -16.29
CA PRO A 191 5.13 -3.07 -15.00
C PRO A 191 4.03 -2.01 -15.15
N CYS A 192 3.25 -1.85 -14.09
CA CYS A 192 2.19 -0.88 -13.98
C CYS A 192 2.24 -0.18 -12.62
N LEU A 193 1.38 0.81 -12.42
CA LEU A 193 1.18 1.42 -11.12
C LEU A 193 0.51 0.40 -10.20
N CYS A 194 1.20 0.00 -9.15
CA CYS A 194 0.70 -0.84 -8.08
C CYS A 194 0.56 -0.02 -6.79
N HIS A 195 -0.50 -0.25 -6.05
CA HIS A 195 -0.74 0.45 -4.77
C HIS A 195 0.09 -0.15 -3.63
N ILE A 196 0.26 -1.47 -3.61
CA ILE A 196 1.03 -2.29 -2.66
C ILE A 196 0.45 -2.35 -1.23
N ASP A 197 -0.42 -1.44 -0.82
CA ASP A 197 -1.07 -1.48 0.50
C ASP A 197 -2.61 -1.46 0.39
N ILE A 198 -3.16 -2.30 -0.50
CA ILE A 198 -4.62 -2.44 -0.67
C ILE A 198 -5.20 -3.20 0.53
N GLN A 199 -5.84 -2.47 1.44
CA GLN A 199 -6.48 -2.96 2.66
C GLN A 199 -7.78 -2.21 2.89
N LEU A 200 -8.72 -2.77 3.67
CA LEU A 200 -10.01 -2.13 3.97
C LEU A 200 -9.85 -0.73 4.60
N LYS A 201 -8.81 -0.51 5.39
CA LYS A 201 -8.47 0.81 5.97
C LYS A 201 -8.10 1.88 4.92
N ASN A 202 -7.67 1.45 3.73
CA ASN A 202 -7.25 2.33 2.63
C ASN A 202 -8.31 2.43 1.52
N ILE A 203 -9.52 1.93 1.77
CA ILE A 203 -10.67 2.01 0.86
C ILE A 203 -11.73 2.92 1.48
N LEU A 204 -11.93 4.11 0.93
CA LEU A 204 -13.06 4.96 1.29
C LEU A 204 -14.31 4.46 0.57
N VAL A 205 -15.42 4.38 1.31
CA VAL A 205 -16.75 4.03 0.80
C VAL A 205 -17.66 5.24 0.96
N ASP A 206 -18.19 5.73 -0.15
CA ASP A 206 -19.17 6.82 -0.21
C ASP A 206 -20.37 6.38 -1.06
N GLY A 207 -21.42 5.89 -0.39
CA GLY A 207 -22.55 5.25 -1.04
C GLY A 207 -22.08 4.04 -1.88
N ASP A 208 -22.32 4.11 -3.19
CA ASP A 208 -21.88 3.05 -4.12
C ASP A 208 -20.45 3.19 -4.62
N ASN A 209 -19.79 4.29 -4.34
CA ASN A 209 -18.45 4.57 -4.83
C ASN A 209 -17.38 4.08 -3.84
N ILE A 210 -16.24 3.66 -4.38
CA ILE A 210 -15.04 3.39 -3.59
C ILE A 210 -13.86 4.20 -4.16
N THR A 211 -12.97 4.59 -3.26
CA THR A 211 -11.72 5.30 -3.62
C THR A 211 -10.57 4.74 -2.82
N LEU A 212 -9.46 4.41 -3.48
CA LEU A 212 -8.21 4.05 -2.81
C LEU A 212 -7.49 5.31 -2.33
N ILE A 213 -7.04 5.29 -1.09
CA ILE A 213 -6.24 6.33 -0.44
C ILE A 213 -4.92 5.75 0.07
N ASP A 214 -4.00 6.63 0.49
CA ASP A 214 -2.69 6.26 1.06
C ASP A 214 -1.76 5.58 0.04
N TRP A 215 -1.36 6.34 -0.98
CA TRP A 215 -0.47 5.91 -2.06
C TRP A 215 1.03 5.95 -1.71
N ASP A 216 1.38 6.09 -0.43
CA ASP A 216 2.78 6.20 0.02
C ASP A 216 3.63 4.99 -0.39
N ASP A 217 3.03 3.80 -0.45
CA ASP A 217 3.69 2.56 -0.85
C ASP A 217 3.62 2.25 -2.35
N ALA A 218 3.07 3.15 -3.17
CA ALA A 218 2.95 2.93 -4.60
C ALA A 218 4.30 2.59 -5.27
N ARG A 219 4.27 1.62 -6.19
CA ARG A 219 5.44 1.07 -6.90
C ARG A 219 5.12 0.86 -8.38
N SER A 220 6.18 0.70 -9.15
CA SER A 220 6.11 0.19 -10.51
C SER A 220 6.45 -1.30 -10.53
N PHE A 221 5.42 -2.15 -10.55
CA PHE A 221 5.58 -3.62 -10.53
C PHE A 221 4.65 -4.31 -11.51
N PRO A 222 4.86 -5.62 -11.81
CA PRO A 222 3.83 -6.43 -12.45
C PRO A 222 2.52 -6.41 -11.65
N ALA A 223 1.38 -6.33 -12.32
CA ALA A 223 0.07 -6.28 -11.67
C ALA A 223 -0.17 -7.43 -10.67
N ILE A 224 0.36 -8.61 -10.98
CA ILE A 224 0.24 -9.79 -10.10
C ILE A 224 0.88 -9.61 -8.73
N VAL A 225 1.82 -8.67 -8.58
CA VAL A 225 2.45 -8.33 -7.29
C VAL A 225 1.46 -7.64 -6.37
N ASP A 226 0.66 -6.72 -6.91
CA ASP A 226 -0.39 -6.02 -6.18
C ASP A 226 -1.53 -7.00 -5.78
N ILE A 227 -1.91 -7.87 -6.70
CA ILE A 227 -2.90 -8.94 -6.45
C ILE A 227 -2.43 -9.87 -5.33
N ALA A 228 -1.18 -10.33 -5.38
CA ALA A 228 -0.62 -11.21 -4.36
C ALA A 228 -0.54 -10.52 -2.99
N ARG A 229 -0.23 -9.24 -2.96
CA ARG A 229 -0.25 -8.47 -1.71
C ARG A 229 -1.63 -8.40 -1.10
N LEU A 230 -2.64 -8.08 -1.92
CA LEU A 230 -4.03 -8.03 -1.50
C LEU A 230 -4.51 -9.39 -0.98
N THR A 231 -4.30 -10.46 -1.73
CA THR A 231 -4.78 -11.81 -1.34
C THR A 231 -4.11 -12.32 -0.07
N LEU A 232 -2.82 -12.03 0.13
CA LEU A 232 -2.14 -12.32 1.39
C LEU A 232 -2.74 -11.53 2.55
N LEU A 233 -3.05 -10.25 2.36
CA LEU A 233 -3.66 -9.42 3.40
C LEU A 233 -5.07 -9.91 3.75
N ILE A 234 -5.86 -10.32 2.76
CA ILE A 234 -7.16 -10.98 3.00
C ILE A 234 -6.98 -12.24 3.86
N GLU A 235 -5.99 -13.10 3.55
CA GLU A 235 -5.70 -14.29 4.36
C GLU A 235 -5.30 -13.94 5.79
N LEU A 236 -4.57 -12.84 5.99
CA LEU A 236 -4.11 -12.41 7.31
C LEU A 236 -5.22 -11.77 8.15
N GLU A 237 -6.15 -11.07 7.53
CA GLU A 237 -7.19 -10.26 8.19
C GLU A 237 -8.50 -11.03 8.39
N ALA A 238 -8.82 -12.00 7.54
CA ALA A 238 -10.05 -12.77 7.68
C ALA A 238 -10.05 -13.61 8.96
N ASP A 239 -11.24 -13.76 9.56
CA ASP A 239 -11.45 -14.52 10.79
C ASP A 239 -11.13 -16.01 10.61
N ASP A 240 -11.42 -16.52 9.41
CA ASP A 240 -11.21 -17.92 9.03
C ASP A 240 -10.86 -18.07 7.54
N ILE A 241 -10.42 -19.28 7.18
CA ILE A 241 -9.97 -19.59 5.80
C ILE A 241 -11.15 -19.52 4.80
N GLU A 242 -12.35 -19.93 5.20
CA GLU A 242 -13.51 -19.94 4.31
C GLU A 242 -13.89 -18.54 3.89
N LYS A 243 -13.94 -17.59 4.83
CA LYS A 243 -14.14 -16.17 4.51
C LYS A 243 -13.02 -15.59 3.64
N ALA A 244 -11.77 -15.95 3.93
CA ALA A 244 -10.65 -15.51 3.11
C ALA A 244 -10.82 -15.93 1.63
N GLU A 245 -11.19 -17.19 1.38
CA GLU A 245 -11.43 -17.69 0.02
C GLU A 245 -12.61 -16.98 -0.65
N ILE A 246 -13.73 -16.75 0.06
CA ILE A 246 -14.88 -16.00 -0.47
C ILE A 246 -14.47 -14.59 -0.89
N TYR A 247 -13.67 -13.88 -0.10
CA TYR A 247 -13.23 -12.53 -0.41
C TYR A 247 -12.21 -12.48 -1.54
N LYS A 248 -11.25 -13.41 -1.57
CA LYS A 248 -10.31 -13.57 -2.68
C LYS A 248 -11.04 -13.85 -4.00
N GLU A 249 -12.00 -14.78 -3.98
CA GLU A 249 -12.81 -15.11 -5.15
C GLU A 249 -13.64 -13.90 -5.61
N ALA A 250 -14.22 -13.13 -4.68
CA ALA A 250 -14.96 -11.92 -5.01
C ALA A 250 -14.09 -10.88 -5.73
N PHE A 251 -12.81 -10.76 -5.40
CA PHE A 251 -11.87 -9.92 -6.12
C PHE A 251 -11.44 -10.55 -7.46
N ILE A 252 -10.89 -11.76 -7.42
CA ILE A 252 -10.24 -12.42 -8.58
C ILE A 252 -11.22 -12.60 -9.73
N SER A 253 -12.45 -13.07 -9.47
CA SER A 253 -13.47 -13.27 -10.49
C SER A 253 -13.98 -12.00 -11.19
N ASN A 254 -13.63 -10.82 -10.65
CA ASN A 254 -13.99 -9.52 -11.22
C ASN A 254 -12.78 -8.70 -11.72
N TYR A 255 -11.57 -9.21 -11.57
CA TYR A 255 -10.36 -8.62 -12.14
C TYR A 255 -10.29 -8.92 -13.64
N LYS A 256 -9.95 -7.91 -14.47
CA LYS A 256 -10.21 -7.94 -15.92
C LYS A 256 -9.09 -8.56 -16.79
N TYR A 257 -7.98 -9.02 -16.21
CA TYR A 257 -6.82 -9.51 -16.99
C TYR A 257 -6.54 -10.99 -16.74
N ASP A 258 -7.24 -11.86 -17.47
CA ASP A 258 -7.18 -13.32 -17.32
C ASP A 258 -5.78 -13.91 -17.53
N ASP A 259 -5.00 -13.35 -18.47
CA ASP A 259 -3.65 -13.86 -18.74
C ASP A 259 -2.67 -13.55 -17.61
N GLU A 260 -2.81 -12.39 -16.96
CA GLU A 260 -2.05 -12.05 -15.76
C GLU A 260 -2.46 -12.94 -14.58
N LEU A 261 -3.76 -13.27 -14.44
CA LEU A 261 -4.23 -14.18 -13.39
C LEU A 261 -3.70 -15.61 -13.56
N LYS A 262 -3.50 -16.12 -14.77
CA LYS A 262 -2.85 -17.44 -14.97
C LYS A 262 -1.43 -17.45 -14.41
N ILE A 263 -0.66 -16.40 -14.70
CA ILE A 263 0.71 -16.25 -14.17
C ILE A 263 0.68 -16.04 -12.66
N TYR A 264 -0.31 -15.29 -12.14
CA TYR A 264 -0.50 -15.08 -10.72
C TYR A 264 -0.61 -16.42 -9.97
N TYR A 265 -1.48 -17.34 -10.40
CA TYR A 265 -1.66 -18.64 -9.72
C TYR A 265 -0.38 -19.49 -9.68
N GLU A 266 0.47 -19.39 -10.70
CA GLU A 266 1.76 -20.09 -10.73
C GLU A 266 2.78 -19.48 -9.75
N LEU A 267 2.77 -18.16 -9.59
CA LEU A 267 3.75 -17.41 -8.81
C LEU A 267 3.26 -17.00 -7.42
N GLU A 268 1.98 -17.17 -7.11
CA GLU A 268 1.36 -16.78 -5.84
C GLU A 268 2.15 -17.26 -4.63
N PRO A 269 2.60 -18.53 -4.52
CA PRO A 269 3.37 -18.96 -3.37
C PRO A 269 4.65 -18.15 -3.16
N ALA A 270 5.40 -17.86 -4.23
CA ALA A 270 6.62 -17.08 -4.15
C ALA A 270 6.37 -15.61 -3.81
N LEU A 271 5.32 -15.02 -4.40
CA LEU A 271 4.91 -13.64 -4.11
C LEU A 271 4.41 -13.50 -2.67
N HIS A 272 3.63 -14.47 -2.16
CA HIS A 272 3.19 -14.48 -0.76
C HIS A 272 4.37 -14.61 0.21
N VAL A 273 5.36 -15.45 -0.09
CA VAL A 273 6.60 -15.52 0.72
C VAL A 273 7.30 -14.17 0.73
N TRP A 274 7.51 -13.55 -0.43
CA TRP A 274 8.17 -12.24 -0.49
C TRP A 274 7.41 -11.15 0.28
N HIS A 275 6.11 -11.02 0.05
CA HIS A 275 5.28 -10.06 0.78
C HIS A 275 5.19 -10.35 2.28
N GLY A 276 5.12 -11.62 2.66
CA GLY A 276 5.13 -12.04 4.06
C GLY A 276 6.42 -11.62 4.77
N LEU A 277 7.57 -11.80 4.12
CA LEU A 277 8.86 -11.34 4.65
C LEU A 277 8.91 -9.81 4.80
N VAL A 278 8.37 -9.06 3.83
CA VAL A 278 8.23 -7.60 3.94
C VAL A 278 7.37 -7.23 5.13
N ILE A 279 6.22 -7.89 5.34
CA ILE A 279 5.36 -7.68 6.51
C ILE A 279 6.11 -7.94 7.81
N LEU A 280 6.78 -9.09 7.94
CA LEU A 280 7.55 -9.44 9.15
C LEU A 280 8.66 -8.43 9.44
N ASN A 281 9.27 -7.85 8.40
CA ASN A 281 10.34 -6.87 8.55
C ASN A 281 9.84 -5.51 9.07
N PHE A 282 8.65 -5.09 8.67
CA PHE A 282 8.05 -3.84 9.14
C PHE A 282 7.57 -3.92 10.58
N PHE A 283 7.09 -5.07 11.00
CA PHE A 283 6.45 -5.22 12.29
C PHE A 283 7.41 -5.79 13.34
N ASN A 284 7.51 -5.16 14.50
CA ASN A 284 8.35 -5.61 15.61
C ASN A 284 7.60 -6.67 16.44
N GLY A 285 7.85 -7.89 16.17
CA GLY A 285 7.85 -9.18 16.86
C GLY A 285 6.91 -9.54 18.01
N SER A 286 5.77 -8.90 18.29
CA SER A 286 4.97 -9.30 19.47
C SER A 286 3.46 -9.50 19.28
N LYS A 287 2.95 -9.54 18.05
CA LYS A 287 1.51 -9.67 17.81
C LYS A 287 1.13 -11.03 17.20
N PRO A 288 -0.07 -11.57 17.47
CA PRO A 288 -0.56 -12.83 16.89
C PRO A 288 -0.46 -12.90 15.36
N GLN A 289 -0.62 -11.77 14.67
CA GLN A 289 -0.48 -11.64 13.23
C GLN A 289 0.89 -12.09 12.70
N PHE A 290 1.98 -11.94 13.49
CA PHE A 290 3.30 -12.41 13.05
C PHE A 290 3.40 -13.90 12.98
N ASN A 291 2.84 -14.61 13.95
CA ASN A 291 2.80 -16.07 13.94
C ASN A 291 1.99 -16.57 12.75
N LYS A 292 0.86 -15.90 12.43
CA LYS A 292 0.05 -16.22 11.25
C LYS A 292 0.83 -15.95 9.96
N THR A 293 1.49 -14.79 9.84
CA THR A 293 2.33 -14.46 8.68
C THR A 293 3.47 -15.46 8.50
N LYS A 294 4.19 -15.78 9.59
CA LYS A 294 5.27 -16.77 9.54
C LYS A 294 4.76 -18.15 9.14
N ALA A 295 3.63 -18.59 9.68
CA ALA A 295 3.04 -19.89 9.31
C ALA A 295 2.70 -19.97 7.83
N ILE A 296 2.11 -18.88 7.25
CA ILE A 296 1.84 -18.80 5.81
C ILE A 296 3.14 -18.87 5.01
N ILE A 297 4.18 -18.13 5.39
CA ILE A 297 5.48 -18.17 4.70
C ILE A 297 6.04 -19.61 4.72
N ASP A 298 6.06 -20.24 5.89
CA ASP A 298 6.63 -21.60 6.05
C ASP A 298 5.84 -22.64 5.25
N GLU A 299 4.53 -22.46 5.11
CA GLU A 299 3.67 -23.32 4.28
C GLU A 299 3.97 -23.11 2.78
N LYS A 300 3.97 -21.86 2.33
CA LYS A 300 4.23 -21.53 0.92
C LYS A 300 5.66 -21.89 0.49
N LEU A 301 6.66 -21.78 1.37
CA LEU A 301 8.03 -22.22 1.10
C LEU A 301 8.14 -23.71 0.76
N LYS A 302 7.26 -24.57 1.29
CA LYS A 302 7.24 -26.01 0.95
C LYS A 302 6.77 -26.28 -0.47
N LEU A 303 6.13 -25.29 -1.12
CA LEU A 303 5.65 -25.37 -2.49
C LEU A 303 6.67 -24.86 -3.53
N LEU A 304 7.75 -24.22 -3.08
CA LEU A 304 8.78 -23.63 -3.93
C LEU A 304 9.95 -24.59 -4.18
#